data_13680b4f8b3a2b8488373cee8e1aa6c0
#
_entry.id   13680b4f8b3a2b8488373cee8e1aa6c0
#
_cell.length_a   1.000
_cell.length_b   1.000
_cell.length_c   1.000
_cell.angle_alpha   90.00
_cell.angle_beta   90.00
_cell.angle_gamma   90.00
#
_symmetry.space_group_name_H-M   'P 1'
#
loop_
_entity.id
_entity.type
_entity.pdbx_description
1 polymer ?
#
loop_
_entity_poly.entity_id
_entity_poly.type
_entity_poly.pdbx_seq_one_letter_code
_entity_poly.pdbx_strand_id
1 'polypeptide(L)'
;MEGNSWERLIRTERNGQSAIDGIGGENHDSSPSADDDGTAAREERVRCVLSELRHLASIRSQCETALRQLPSRSNERERMRNRVLHIDSTLNLVMVVVEALDVCEPGLGSIFQLSYIDNMTCEGIGTLLGVSKRTVIRRRNQIVALIASDDDLYSIIVGEVA
;
A
#
# COMPACT_ATOMS: atom_id res chain seq x y z
N MET A 1 26.91 -8.05 9.43
CA MET A 1 25.74 -8.59 8.73
C MET A 1 24.52 -8.15 9.50
N GLU A 2 23.94 -7.04 9.08
CA GLU A 2 22.72 -6.52 9.67
C GLU A 2 21.55 -7.26 9.03
N GLY A 3 20.87 -8.09 9.83
CA GLY A 3 19.64 -8.77 9.41
C GLY A 3 18.58 -7.75 9.06
N ASN A 4 17.92 -7.94 7.92
CA ASN A 4 16.93 -7.06 7.36
C ASN A 4 15.83 -6.78 8.38
N SER A 5 15.42 -5.51 8.48
CA SER A 5 14.43 -4.98 9.43
C SER A 5 13.11 -5.77 9.46
N TRP A 6 12.71 -6.38 8.34
CA TRP A 6 11.49 -7.19 8.21
C TRP A 6 11.54 -8.55 8.94
N GLU A 7 12.73 -9.12 9.22
CA GLU A 7 12.85 -10.35 10.04
C GLU A 7 12.42 -10.13 11.50
N ARG A 8 12.47 -8.89 11.98
CA ARG A 8 11.98 -8.52 13.32
C ARG A 8 10.47 -8.52 13.42
N LEU A 9 9.77 -8.12 12.35
CA LEU A 9 8.30 -8.10 12.27
C LEU A 9 7.69 -9.50 12.42
N ILE A 10 8.31 -10.53 11.85
CA ILE A 10 7.83 -11.92 11.91
C ILE A 10 7.96 -12.53 13.32
N ARG A 11 8.89 -12.01 14.15
CA ARG A 11 9.19 -12.62 15.46
C ARG A 11 8.26 -12.16 16.58
N THR A 12 7.55 -11.05 16.42
CA THR A 12 6.76 -10.44 17.49
C THR A 12 5.35 -11.05 17.64
N GLU A 13 4.81 -11.67 16.58
CA GLU A 13 3.43 -12.18 16.61
C GLU A 13 3.26 -13.62 17.15
N ARG A 14 4.33 -14.33 17.43
CA ARG A 14 4.24 -15.74 17.87
C ARG A 14 3.99 -15.94 19.38
N ASN A 15 3.90 -14.88 20.19
CA ASN A 15 3.82 -14.95 21.66
C ASN A 15 2.55 -14.38 22.30
N GLY A 16 1.46 -14.22 21.57
CA GLY A 16 0.24 -13.58 22.09
C GLY A 16 -1.03 -14.43 22.01
N GLN A 17 -0.96 -15.72 22.32
CA GLN A 17 -2.18 -16.51 22.48
C GLN A 17 -2.18 -17.23 23.82
N SER A 18 -2.79 -16.61 24.83
CA SER A 18 -3.28 -17.32 26.00
C SER A 18 -4.34 -16.51 26.73
N ALA A 19 -5.52 -17.07 26.72
CA ALA A 19 -6.61 -17.04 27.72
C ALA A 19 -6.91 -15.73 28.44
N ILE A 20 -8.21 -15.37 28.54
CA ILE A 20 -8.91 -15.31 29.83
C ILE A 20 -10.40 -15.04 29.66
N ASP A 21 -11.20 -15.83 30.37
CA ASP A 21 -12.54 -15.53 30.86
C ASP A 21 -12.51 -14.48 31.96
N GLY A 22 -13.59 -13.67 32.08
CA GLY A 22 -13.84 -12.93 33.33
C GLY A 22 -14.64 -11.62 33.19
N ILE A 23 -15.93 -11.68 33.12
CA ILE A 23 -17.01 -10.91 33.81
C ILE A 23 -16.60 -9.55 34.45
N GLY A 24 -17.36 -8.49 34.11
CA GLY A 24 -17.46 -7.29 34.94
C GLY A 24 -17.81 -6.05 34.13
N GLY A 25 -19.09 -5.65 34.12
CA GLY A 25 -19.55 -4.41 33.52
C GLY A 25 -19.07 -3.23 34.35
N GLU A 26 -18.68 -2.16 33.65
CA GLU A 26 -18.75 -0.79 34.13
C GLU A 26 -18.74 0.14 32.94
N ASN A 27 -19.74 1.02 32.88
CA ASN A 27 -19.83 2.10 31.93
C ASN A 27 -18.60 3.01 32.07
N HIS A 28 -17.70 3.00 31.12
CA HIS A 28 -16.70 4.06 30.98
C HIS A 28 -17.05 4.92 29.77
N ASP A 29 -17.40 6.13 30.11
CA ASP A 29 -17.41 7.30 29.25
C ASP A 29 -16.05 7.37 28.54
N SER A 30 -15.99 6.86 27.31
CA SER A 30 -14.76 6.82 26.52
C SER A 30 -14.61 8.16 25.82
N SER A 31 -13.93 9.09 26.49
CA SER A 31 -13.28 10.20 25.79
C SER A 31 -12.38 9.62 24.68
N PRO A 32 -12.43 10.13 23.43
CA PRO A 32 -11.53 9.68 22.38
C PRO A 32 -10.08 9.93 22.86
N SER A 33 -9.31 8.85 22.93
CA SER A 33 -7.89 8.93 23.31
C SER A 33 -7.14 9.69 22.20
N ALA A 34 -6.19 10.54 22.59
CA ALA A 34 -5.38 11.34 21.66
C ALA A 34 -4.58 10.50 20.63
N ASP A 35 -4.43 9.20 20.88
CA ASP A 35 -3.75 8.25 20.00
C ASP A 35 -4.59 7.89 18.76
N ASP A 36 -5.93 8.01 18.83
CA ASP A 36 -6.84 7.69 17.73
C ASP A 36 -6.80 8.76 16.63
N ASP A 37 -6.61 10.02 17.00
CA ASP A 37 -6.51 11.14 16.05
C ASP A 37 -5.24 11.07 15.19
N GLY A 38 -4.13 10.60 15.74
CA GLY A 38 -2.88 10.39 15.01
C GLY A 38 -2.97 9.28 13.96
N THR A 39 -3.65 8.19 14.29
CA THR A 39 -3.82 7.06 13.39
C THR A 39 -4.75 7.40 12.21
N ALA A 40 -5.84 8.10 12.47
CA ALA A 40 -6.76 8.55 11.42
C ALA A 40 -6.08 9.50 10.42
N ALA A 41 -5.24 10.41 10.90
CA ALA A 41 -4.47 11.31 10.04
C ALA A 41 -3.45 10.56 9.16
N ARG A 42 -2.79 9.54 9.70
CA ARG A 42 -1.88 8.67 8.93
C ARG A 42 -2.62 7.87 7.86
N GLU A 43 -3.76 7.28 8.19
CA GLU A 43 -4.59 6.56 7.22
C GLU A 43 -5.03 7.46 6.07
N GLU A 44 -5.46 8.69 6.37
CA GLU A 44 -5.87 9.64 5.33
C GLU A 44 -4.69 10.03 4.44
N ARG A 45 -3.51 10.21 5.02
CA ARG A 45 -2.28 10.46 4.26
C ARG A 45 -1.95 9.28 3.35
N VAL A 46 -2.05 8.04 3.84
CA VAL A 46 -1.85 6.83 3.05
C VAL A 46 -2.86 6.77 1.89
N ARG A 47 -4.14 7.03 2.13
CA ARG A 47 -5.17 7.05 1.06
C ARG A 47 -4.84 8.05 -0.04
N CYS A 48 -4.40 9.26 0.34
CA CYS A 48 -3.98 10.30 -0.59
C CYS A 48 -2.83 9.81 -1.47
N VAL A 49 -1.77 9.29 -0.89
CA VAL A 49 -0.58 8.81 -1.61
C VAL A 49 -0.90 7.59 -2.49
N LEU A 50 -1.73 6.66 -2.03
CA LEU A 50 -2.18 5.55 -2.85
C LEU A 50 -3.02 5.98 -4.06
N SER A 51 -3.74 7.10 -3.94
CA SER A 51 -4.43 7.71 -5.09
C SER A 51 -3.43 8.28 -6.10
N GLU A 52 -2.34 8.89 -5.64
CA GLU A 52 -1.26 9.39 -6.50
C GLU A 52 -0.51 8.24 -7.19
N LEU A 53 -0.30 7.13 -6.50
CA LEU A 53 0.31 5.92 -7.07
C LEU A 53 -0.45 5.41 -8.30
N ARG A 54 -1.78 5.44 -8.28
CA ARG A 54 -2.61 5.12 -9.45
C ARG A 54 -2.32 6.05 -10.65
N HIS A 55 -2.06 7.31 -10.37
CA HIS A 55 -1.67 8.29 -11.40
C HIS A 55 -0.28 8.00 -11.97
N LEU A 56 0.69 7.64 -11.14
CA LEU A 56 2.05 7.31 -11.59
C LEU A 56 2.04 6.15 -12.59
N ALA A 57 1.29 5.08 -12.31
CA ALA A 57 1.16 3.95 -13.22
C ALA A 57 0.57 4.36 -14.59
N SER A 58 -0.43 5.24 -14.58
CA SER A 58 -1.01 5.80 -15.81
C SER A 58 -0.02 6.67 -16.58
N ILE A 59 0.71 7.55 -15.88
CA ILE A 59 1.73 8.42 -16.48
C ILE A 59 2.84 7.59 -17.11
N ARG A 60 3.28 6.52 -16.44
CA ARG A 60 4.27 5.58 -16.99
C ARG A 60 3.84 5.04 -18.35
N SER A 61 2.64 4.53 -18.46
CA SER A 61 2.09 4.01 -19.72
C SER A 61 2.04 5.07 -20.83
N GLN A 62 1.63 6.30 -20.48
CA GLN A 62 1.63 7.43 -21.44
C GLN A 62 3.04 7.79 -21.89
N CYS A 63 4.01 7.84 -20.98
CA CYS A 63 5.41 8.11 -21.30
C CYS A 63 5.99 7.03 -22.22
N GLU A 64 5.71 5.77 -21.98
CA GLU A 64 6.15 4.66 -22.87
C GLU A 64 5.56 4.79 -24.27
N THR A 65 4.30 5.16 -24.38
CA THR A 65 3.64 5.39 -25.67
C THR A 65 4.28 6.56 -26.42
N ALA A 66 4.55 7.66 -25.73
CA ALA A 66 5.25 8.82 -26.30
C ALA A 66 6.68 8.47 -26.76
N LEU A 67 7.42 7.66 -25.99
CA LEU A 67 8.76 7.21 -26.34
C LEU A 67 8.83 6.45 -27.67
N ARG A 68 7.77 5.73 -28.03
CA ARG A 68 7.69 5.00 -29.30
C ARG A 68 7.54 5.94 -30.50
N GLN A 69 7.00 7.14 -30.27
CA GLN A 69 6.72 8.12 -31.33
C GLN A 69 7.82 9.18 -31.48
N LEU A 70 8.63 9.41 -30.45
CA LEU A 70 9.67 10.44 -30.46
C LEU A 70 10.92 10.02 -31.22
N PRO A 71 11.58 10.95 -31.96
CA PRO A 71 12.85 10.69 -32.65
C PRO A 71 13.94 10.22 -31.70
N SER A 72 14.80 9.29 -32.16
CA SER A 72 15.80 8.61 -31.31
C SER A 72 16.82 9.52 -30.65
N ARG A 73 17.05 10.73 -31.19
CA ARG A 73 18.07 11.70 -30.73
C ARG A 73 17.48 13.00 -30.19
N SER A 74 16.21 13.04 -29.77
CA SER A 74 15.62 14.24 -29.21
C SER A 74 15.88 14.36 -27.71
N ASN A 75 16.16 15.58 -27.22
CA ASN A 75 16.26 15.88 -25.78
C ASN A 75 14.97 15.54 -25.04
N GLU A 76 13.84 15.61 -25.73
CA GLU A 76 12.53 15.26 -25.18
C GLU A 76 12.43 13.75 -24.91
N ARG A 77 12.98 12.91 -25.82
CA ARG A 77 13.05 11.47 -25.60
C ARG A 77 13.88 11.11 -24.36
N GLU A 78 14.98 11.79 -24.15
CA GLU A 78 15.85 11.57 -22.99
C GLU A 78 15.13 11.96 -21.68
N ARG A 79 14.47 13.12 -21.66
CA ARG A 79 13.66 13.54 -20.50
C ARG A 79 12.55 12.55 -20.19
N MET A 80 11.86 12.04 -21.22
CA MET A 80 10.81 11.07 -21.07
C MET A 80 11.33 9.74 -20.55
N ARG A 81 12.50 9.29 -21.03
CA ARG A 81 13.17 8.07 -20.54
C ARG A 81 13.53 8.20 -19.06
N ASN A 82 14.11 9.33 -18.65
CA ASN A 82 14.48 9.58 -17.26
C ASN A 82 13.25 9.59 -16.35
N ARG A 83 12.13 10.12 -16.83
CA ARG A 83 10.87 10.10 -16.10
C ARG A 83 10.34 8.66 -15.91
N VAL A 84 10.38 7.82 -16.95
CA VAL A 84 10.00 6.41 -16.84
C VAL A 84 10.89 5.68 -15.84
N LEU A 85 12.22 5.88 -15.90
CA LEU A 85 13.15 5.25 -14.95
C LEU A 85 12.86 5.65 -13.49
N HIS A 86 12.53 6.91 -13.26
CA HIS A 86 12.16 7.38 -11.92
C HIS A 86 10.86 6.72 -11.43
N ILE A 87 9.84 6.66 -12.28
CA ILE A 87 8.59 5.97 -11.94
C ILE A 87 8.82 4.49 -11.68
N ASP A 88 9.64 3.82 -12.51
CA ASP A 88 9.99 2.40 -12.32
C ASP A 88 10.71 2.16 -10.98
N SER A 89 11.60 3.05 -10.58
CA SER A 89 12.26 2.96 -9.27
C SER A 89 11.26 3.06 -8.12
N THR A 90 10.31 4.00 -8.19
CA THR A 90 9.24 4.15 -7.20
C THR A 90 8.33 2.91 -7.15
N LEU A 91 7.91 2.39 -8.31
CA LEU A 91 7.08 1.19 -8.38
C LEU A 91 7.80 -0.05 -7.84
N ASN A 92 9.12 -0.17 -8.06
CA ASN A 92 9.91 -1.28 -7.50
C ASN A 92 9.96 -1.24 -5.97
N LEU A 93 10.08 -0.05 -5.36
CA LEU A 93 10.00 0.11 -3.90
C LEU A 93 8.61 -0.26 -3.37
N VAL A 94 7.56 0.12 -4.09
CA VAL A 94 6.18 -0.25 -3.74
C VAL A 94 5.97 -1.77 -3.78
N MET A 95 6.68 -2.51 -4.65
CA MET A 95 6.60 -3.98 -4.67
C MET A 95 7.10 -4.62 -3.37
N VAL A 96 8.02 -3.99 -2.64
CA VAL A 96 8.42 -4.44 -1.30
C VAL A 96 7.23 -4.39 -0.33
N VAL A 97 6.41 -3.34 -0.44
CA VAL A 97 5.17 -3.23 0.36
C VAL A 97 4.16 -4.31 -0.02
N VAL A 98 4.01 -4.61 -1.32
CA VAL A 98 3.15 -5.70 -1.79
C VAL A 98 3.54 -7.05 -1.17
N GLU A 99 4.83 -7.36 -1.17
CA GLU A 99 5.35 -8.59 -0.57
C GLU A 99 5.14 -8.62 0.95
N ALA A 100 5.37 -7.51 1.65
CA ALA A 100 5.15 -7.41 3.08
C ALA A 100 3.67 -7.59 3.45
N LEU A 101 2.74 -7.04 2.67
CA LEU A 101 1.31 -7.22 2.86
C LEU A 101 0.87 -8.67 2.69
N ASP A 102 1.43 -9.40 1.73
CA ASP A 102 1.15 -10.84 1.54
C ASP A 102 1.72 -11.72 2.65
N VAL A 103 2.80 -11.28 3.31
CA VAL A 103 3.30 -11.93 4.53
C VAL A 103 2.36 -11.73 5.71
N CYS A 104 1.81 -10.52 5.87
CA CYS A 104 0.83 -10.22 6.93
C CYS A 104 -0.47 -11.01 6.75
N GLU A 105 -1.00 -11.01 5.56
CA GLU A 105 -2.21 -11.76 5.22
C GLU A 105 -2.24 -12.12 3.73
N PRO A 106 -2.27 -13.42 3.38
CA PRO A 106 -2.26 -13.88 1.99
C PRO A 106 -3.36 -13.25 1.14
N GLY A 107 -2.98 -12.72 -0.01
CA GLY A 107 -3.86 -12.06 -0.98
C GLY A 107 -4.04 -10.56 -0.79
N LEU A 108 -3.51 -9.94 0.27
CA LEU A 108 -3.55 -8.48 0.41
C LEU A 108 -2.65 -7.79 -0.62
N GLY A 109 -1.46 -8.32 -0.86
CA GLY A 109 -0.55 -7.81 -1.90
C GLY A 109 -1.18 -7.85 -3.28
N SER A 110 -1.88 -8.94 -3.64
CA SER A 110 -2.61 -9.04 -4.91
C SER A 110 -3.69 -7.97 -5.02
N ILE A 111 -4.47 -7.73 -3.97
CA ILE A 111 -5.50 -6.68 -3.96
C ILE A 111 -4.88 -5.30 -4.05
N PHE A 112 -3.75 -5.07 -3.38
CA PHE A 112 -3.00 -3.82 -3.48
C PHE A 112 -2.56 -3.58 -4.94
N GLN A 113 -1.88 -4.54 -5.55
CA GLN A 113 -1.40 -4.44 -6.93
C GLN A 113 -2.54 -4.16 -7.90
N LEU A 114 -3.59 -4.97 -7.89
CA LEU A 114 -4.74 -4.79 -8.77
C LEU A 114 -5.44 -3.44 -8.57
N SER A 115 -5.51 -2.95 -7.32
CA SER A 115 -6.19 -1.69 -7.00
C SER A 115 -5.40 -0.44 -7.35
N TYR A 116 -4.09 -0.42 -7.07
CA TYR A 116 -3.29 0.81 -7.08
C TYR A 116 -2.22 0.85 -8.17
N ILE A 117 -1.79 -0.29 -8.70
CA ILE A 117 -0.84 -0.38 -9.82
C ILE A 117 -1.59 -0.65 -11.13
N ASP A 118 -2.42 -1.69 -11.16
CA ASP A 118 -3.18 -2.08 -12.36
C ASP A 118 -4.48 -1.28 -12.54
N ASN A 119 -4.83 -0.46 -11.57
CA ASN A 119 -5.94 0.49 -11.63
C ASN A 119 -7.33 -0.15 -11.85
N MET A 120 -7.52 -1.37 -11.38
CA MET A 120 -8.78 -2.10 -11.53
C MET A 120 -9.86 -1.58 -10.59
N THR A 121 -11.12 -1.71 -11.00
CA THR A 121 -12.28 -1.43 -10.15
C THR A 121 -12.48 -2.52 -9.11
N CYS A 122 -13.12 -2.19 -7.96
CA CYS A 122 -13.42 -3.19 -6.95
C CYS A 122 -14.31 -4.34 -7.47
N GLU A 123 -15.15 -4.08 -8.45
CA GLU A 123 -15.97 -5.10 -9.12
C GLU A 123 -15.13 -6.03 -10.00
N GLY A 124 -14.21 -5.44 -10.79
CA GLY A 124 -13.27 -6.20 -11.62
C GLY A 124 -12.36 -7.09 -10.78
N ILE A 125 -11.83 -6.57 -9.69
CA ILE A 125 -11.01 -7.34 -8.73
C ILE A 125 -11.82 -8.48 -8.11
N GLY A 126 -13.05 -8.19 -7.68
CA GLY A 126 -13.95 -9.19 -7.11
C GLY A 126 -14.23 -10.33 -8.09
N THR A 127 -14.51 -10.02 -9.35
CA THR A 127 -14.71 -10.99 -10.42
C THR A 127 -13.45 -11.83 -10.68
N LEU A 128 -12.30 -11.18 -10.75
CA LEU A 128 -11.02 -11.86 -11.01
C LEU A 128 -10.62 -12.82 -9.89
N LEU A 129 -10.82 -12.40 -8.63
CA LEU A 129 -10.42 -13.18 -7.45
C LEU A 129 -11.54 -14.10 -6.90
N GLY A 130 -12.73 -14.09 -7.49
CA GLY A 130 -13.87 -14.86 -7.03
C GLY A 130 -14.41 -14.42 -5.67
N VAL A 131 -14.31 -13.13 -5.32
CA VAL A 131 -14.79 -12.56 -4.06
C VAL A 131 -15.79 -11.43 -4.29
N SER A 132 -16.59 -11.08 -3.26
CA SER A 132 -17.54 -9.99 -3.39
C SER A 132 -16.84 -8.62 -3.45
N LYS A 133 -17.46 -7.64 -4.11
CA LYS A 133 -17.02 -6.23 -4.09
C LYS A 133 -16.83 -5.71 -2.65
N ARG A 134 -17.73 -6.08 -1.74
CA ARG A 134 -17.65 -5.71 -0.33
C ARG A 134 -16.38 -6.26 0.33
N THR A 135 -15.99 -7.50 -0.01
CA THR A 135 -14.75 -8.10 0.47
C THR A 135 -13.54 -7.31 -0.03
N VAL A 136 -13.50 -6.92 -1.31
CA VAL A 136 -12.41 -6.10 -1.86
C VAL A 136 -12.31 -4.76 -1.13
N ILE A 137 -13.43 -4.07 -0.90
CA ILE A 137 -13.45 -2.78 -0.19
C ILE A 137 -12.92 -2.96 1.25
N ARG A 138 -13.35 -4.00 1.97
CA ARG A 138 -12.86 -4.30 3.32
C ARG A 138 -11.34 -4.54 3.33
N ARG A 139 -10.84 -5.33 2.38
CA ARG A 139 -9.41 -5.61 2.23
C ARG A 139 -8.59 -4.36 1.90
N ARG A 140 -9.12 -3.47 1.06
CA ARG A 140 -8.46 -2.18 0.79
C ARG A 140 -8.36 -1.30 2.04
N ASN A 141 -9.40 -1.26 2.86
CA ASN A 141 -9.35 -0.53 4.14
C ASN A 141 -8.34 -1.18 5.11
N GLN A 142 -8.27 -2.50 5.15
CA GLN A 142 -7.28 -3.23 5.93
C GLN A 142 -5.84 -2.92 5.48
N ILE A 143 -5.59 -2.85 4.18
CA ILE A 143 -4.29 -2.43 3.62
C ILE A 143 -3.90 -1.03 4.11
N VAL A 144 -4.83 -0.07 4.05
CA VAL A 144 -4.58 1.30 4.52
C VAL A 144 -4.22 1.31 6.01
N ALA A 145 -4.99 0.57 6.83
CA ALA A 145 -4.74 0.49 8.28
C ALA A 145 -3.38 -0.16 8.59
N LEU A 146 -3.02 -1.25 7.90
CA LEU A 146 -1.73 -1.92 8.07
C LEU A 146 -0.56 -0.98 7.71
N ILE A 147 -0.61 -0.31 6.56
CA ILE A 147 0.43 0.63 6.15
C ILE A 147 0.52 1.80 7.15
N ALA A 148 -0.61 2.33 7.61
CA ALA A 148 -0.63 3.44 8.56
C ALA A 148 -0.09 3.07 9.94
N SER A 149 -0.24 1.83 10.37
CA SER A 149 0.20 1.34 11.68
C SER A 149 1.67 0.87 11.71
N ASP A 150 2.25 0.55 10.56
CA ASP A 150 3.63 0.09 10.42
C ASP A 150 4.52 1.25 9.94
N ASP A 151 5.51 1.64 10.75
CA ASP A 151 6.35 2.80 10.47
C ASP A 151 7.24 2.59 9.23
N ASP A 152 7.70 1.37 8.98
CA ASP A 152 8.53 1.06 7.81
C ASP A 152 7.71 1.12 6.53
N LEU A 153 6.53 0.49 6.51
CA LEU A 153 5.61 0.54 5.35
C LEU A 153 5.11 1.96 5.09
N TYR A 154 4.76 2.69 6.14
CA TYR A 154 4.35 4.08 6.06
C TYR A 154 5.44 4.96 5.45
N SER A 155 6.69 4.80 5.91
CA SER A 155 7.84 5.56 5.41
C SER A 155 8.11 5.28 3.93
N ILE A 156 7.99 4.04 3.48
CA ILE A 156 8.16 3.69 2.07
C ILE A 156 7.06 4.34 1.23
N ILE A 157 5.81 4.20 1.61
CA ILE A 157 4.66 4.71 0.82
C ILE A 157 4.64 6.24 0.82
N VAL A 158 4.78 6.88 1.97
CA VAL A 158 4.64 8.33 2.09
C VAL A 158 5.92 9.07 1.69
N GLY A 159 7.09 8.46 1.91
CA GLY A 159 8.38 9.07 1.60
C GLY A 159 8.78 8.97 0.13
N GLU A 160 8.45 7.87 -0.56
CA GLU A 160 8.92 7.62 -1.92
C GLU A 160 7.88 7.94 -3.00
N VAL A 161 6.62 7.85 -2.67
CA VAL A 161 5.52 8.09 -3.64
C VAL A 161 5.05 9.54 -3.60
N ALA A 162 5.08 10.18 -2.42
CA ALA A 162 4.70 11.57 -2.25
C ALA A 162 5.84 12.50 -2.67
#